data_e06fba2474a44735272e4f9e0a30e36f
#
_entry.id   e06fba2474a44735272e4f9e0a30e36f
#
_cell.length_a   1.000
_cell.length_b   1.000
_cell.length_c   1.000
_cell.angle_alpha   90.00
_cell.angle_beta   90.00
_cell.angle_gamma   90.00
#
_symmetry.space_group_name_H-M   'P 1'
#
loop_
_entity.id
_entity.type
_entity.pdbx_description
1 polymer ?
#
loop_
_entity_poly.entity_id
_entity_poly.type
_entity_poly.pdbx_seq_one_letter_code
_entity_poly.pdbx_strand_id
1 'polypeptide(L)'
;MQKLTIQYMPINKLKPYEGNAKEHPQEQIDQIIASIKEFGMNDPIGIWGDNCLIVEGHGRLLALKQMGETEVPTIRLDHMTDEQRRAYTLAHNKTTMSSGFDMELLRMELEAIESIEMEDFGFTMDDLQEDEFPDELDAEASEDYKTIVKFTFDDYKTYAAVEDRMKEFADEVGAKMTVSGT
;
A
#
# COMPACT_ATOMS: atom_id res chain seq x y z
N MET A 1 27.01 -6.06 -6.14
CA MET A 1 25.95 -5.54 -5.28
C MET A 1 26.56 -4.63 -4.23
N GLN A 2 26.10 -3.38 -4.10
CA GLN A 2 26.61 -2.47 -3.07
C GLN A 2 26.19 -2.96 -1.68
N LYS A 3 27.11 -2.89 -0.72
CA LYS A 3 26.79 -3.15 0.69
C LYS A 3 26.25 -1.87 1.32
N LEU A 4 25.05 -1.93 1.86
CA LEU A 4 24.46 -0.84 2.65
C LEU A 4 24.89 -0.99 4.10
N THR A 5 25.14 0.14 4.75
CA THR A 5 25.49 0.19 6.17
C THR A 5 24.51 1.10 6.88
N ILE A 6 23.96 0.61 8.00
CA ILE A 6 23.09 1.40 8.86
C ILE A 6 23.96 2.38 9.66
N GLN A 7 23.54 3.65 9.68
CA GLN A 7 24.16 4.73 10.46
C GLN A 7 23.07 5.45 11.24
N TYR A 8 23.32 5.75 12.50
CA TYR A 8 22.41 6.58 13.29
C TYR A 8 22.75 8.05 13.07
N MET A 9 21.71 8.84 12.81
CA MET A 9 21.85 10.27 12.54
C MET A 9 20.85 11.09 13.35
N PRO A 10 21.23 12.30 13.79
CA PRO A 10 20.29 13.24 14.38
C PRO A 10 19.12 13.52 13.42
N ILE A 11 17.89 13.36 13.92
CA ILE A 11 16.67 13.49 13.11
C ILE A 11 16.52 14.86 12.45
N ASN A 12 17.06 15.90 13.09
CA ASN A 12 17.02 17.28 12.59
C ASN A 12 17.95 17.53 11.38
N LYS A 13 18.88 16.61 11.09
CA LYS A 13 19.75 16.67 9.90
C LYS A 13 19.06 16.13 8.64
N LEU A 14 18.00 15.34 8.80
CA LEU A 14 17.28 14.77 7.68
C LEU A 14 16.37 15.81 7.03
N LYS A 15 16.47 15.95 5.72
CA LYS A 15 15.66 16.89 4.94
C LYS A 15 14.61 16.14 4.13
N PRO A 16 13.32 16.39 4.36
CA PRO A 16 12.27 15.86 3.50
C PRO A 16 12.47 16.32 2.05
N TYR A 17 12.15 15.43 1.10
CA TYR A 17 12.14 15.77 -0.30
C TYR A 17 10.82 16.46 -0.67
N GLU A 18 10.85 17.75 -1.04
CA GLU A 18 9.65 18.52 -1.40
C GLU A 18 8.89 17.96 -2.59
N GLY A 19 9.58 17.27 -3.50
CA GLY A 19 8.97 16.57 -4.64
C GLY A 19 8.44 15.17 -4.33
N ASN A 20 8.31 14.78 -3.05
CA ASN A 20 7.68 13.51 -2.70
C ASN A 20 6.18 13.58 -2.98
N ALA A 21 5.72 12.79 -3.96
CA ALA A 21 4.32 12.76 -4.37
C ALA A 21 3.42 11.95 -3.44
N LYS A 22 3.99 11.19 -2.47
CA LYS A 22 3.22 10.36 -1.54
C LYS A 22 2.78 11.17 -0.34
N GLU A 23 1.48 11.21 -0.11
CA GLU A 23 0.88 11.78 1.08
C GLU A 23 0.91 10.77 2.24
N HIS A 24 0.93 11.28 3.47
CA HIS A 24 0.95 10.49 4.68
C HIS A 24 -0.15 11.02 5.62
N PRO A 25 -1.37 10.45 5.57
CA PRO A 25 -2.44 10.82 6.50
C PRO A 25 -2.07 10.47 7.95
N GLN A 26 -2.67 11.15 8.93
CA GLN A 26 -2.36 10.94 10.34
C GLN A 26 -2.57 9.50 10.78
N GLU A 27 -3.62 8.85 10.31
CA GLU A 27 -3.89 7.45 10.58
C GLU A 27 -2.71 6.53 10.21
N GLN A 28 -2.13 6.71 9.01
CA GLN A 28 -0.94 5.96 8.62
C GLN A 28 0.27 6.26 9.52
N ILE A 29 0.41 7.51 9.97
CA ILE A 29 1.48 7.88 10.91
C ILE A 29 1.29 7.16 12.24
N ASP A 30 0.06 7.09 12.75
CA ASP A 30 -0.28 6.41 13.99
C ASP A 30 -0.01 4.90 13.90
N GLN A 31 -0.36 4.25 12.79
CA GLN A 31 -0.02 2.85 12.50
C GLN A 31 1.50 2.61 12.47
N ILE A 32 2.27 3.52 11.86
CA ILE A 32 3.75 3.44 11.88
C ILE A 32 4.29 3.60 13.29
N ILE A 33 3.73 4.50 14.10
CA ILE A 33 4.11 4.69 15.52
C ILE A 33 3.82 3.42 16.31
N ALA A 34 2.64 2.81 16.17
CA ALA A 34 2.26 1.56 16.80
C ALA A 34 3.27 0.46 16.43
N SER A 35 3.56 0.30 15.14
CA SER A 35 4.52 -0.68 14.64
C SER A 35 5.94 -0.49 15.21
N ILE A 36 6.42 0.76 15.27
CA ILE A 36 7.75 1.03 15.85
C ILE A 36 7.79 0.75 17.34
N LYS A 37 6.71 1.03 18.07
CA LYS A 37 6.63 0.76 19.51
C LYS A 37 6.60 -0.73 19.82
N GLU A 38 5.87 -1.50 19.02
CA GLU A 38 5.68 -2.93 19.26
C GLU A 38 6.90 -3.74 18.77
N PHE A 39 7.36 -3.47 17.55
CA PHE A 39 8.37 -4.30 16.88
C PHE A 39 9.76 -3.65 16.81
N GLY A 40 9.89 -2.37 17.18
CA GLY A 40 11.11 -1.60 17.00
C GLY A 40 11.25 -0.99 15.60
N MET A 41 12.28 -0.14 15.43
CA MET A 41 12.59 0.50 14.15
C MET A 41 13.42 -0.45 13.27
N ASN A 42 12.76 -1.29 12.50
CA ASN A 42 13.39 -2.36 11.69
C ASN A 42 13.69 -1.96 10.24
N ASP A 43 13.20 -0.81 9.78
CA ASP A 43 13.33 -0.34 8.41
C ASP A 43 13.96 1.07 8.36
N PRO A 44 15.29 1.20 8.08
CA PRO A 44 16.01 2.47 8.11
C PRO A 44 15.49 3.47 7.08
N ILE A 45 15.69 4.77 7.34
CA ILE A 45 15.38 5.85 6.39
C ILE A 45 16.47 5.95 5.33
N GLY A 46 16.10 5.87 4.05
CA GLY A 46 17.00 6.07 2.93
C GLY A 46 17.28 7.54 2.66
N ILE A 47 18.57 7.93 2.68
CA ILE A 47 19.01 9.32 2.45
C ILE A 47 20.03 9.41 1.31
N TRP A 48 20.12 10.58 0.69
CA TRP A 48 20.99 10.84 -0.43
C TRP A 48 21.63 12.23 -0.35
N GLY A 49 22.88 12.33 -0.83
CA GLY A 49 23.62 13.57 -0.94
C GLY A 49 24.11 14.14 0.41
N ASP A 50 24.96 15.15 0.34
CA ASP A 50 25.57 15.76 1.56
C ASP A 50 24.54 16.43 2.47
N ASN A 51 23.41 16.85 1.90
CA ASN A 51 22.32 17.49 2.62
C ASN A 51 21.35 16.49 3.28
N CYS A 52 21.62 15.17 3.23
CA CYS A 52 20.80 14.12 3.82
C CYS A 52 19.33 14.18 3.38
N LEU A 53 19.12 14.38 2.07
CA LEU A 53 17.78 14.40 1.48
C LEU A 53 17.13 13.03 1.58
N ILE A 54 15.91 12.95 2.10
CA ILE A 54 15.18 11.69 2.22
C ILE A 54 14.71 11.23 0.85
N VAL A 55 15.00 9.98 0.55
CA VAL A 55 14.60 9.27 -0.67
C VAL A 55 13.41 8.34 -0.39
N GLU A 56 13.46 7.65 0.75
CA GLU A 56 12.41 6.76 1.23
C GLU A 56 12.26 6.85 2.75
N GLY A 57 11.06 6.59 3.26
CA GLY A 57 10.78 6.62 4.70
C GLY A 57 10.28 7.98 5.22
N HIS A 58 9.62 8.80 4.39
CA HIS A 58 9.04 10.08 4.82
C HIS A 58 8.00 9.90 5.94
N GLY A 59 7.10 8.89 5.85
CA GLY A 59 6.15 8.56 6.91
C GLY A 59 6.85 8.16 8.21
N ARG A 60 7.93 7.35 8.14
CA ARG A 60 8.75 6.98 9.29
C ARG A 60 9.42 8.19 9.95
N LEU A 61 9.90 9.17 9.16
CA LEU A 61 10.41 10.42 9.73
C LEU A 61 9.34 11.17 10.53
N LEU A 62 8.10 11.25 9.99
CA LEU A 62 7.00 11.93 10.67
C LEU A 62 6.63 11.22 11.97
N ALA A 63 6.52 9.88 11.95
CA ALA A 63 6.27 9.05 13.11
C ALA A 63 7.34 9.24 14.21
N LEU A 64 8.61 9.13 13.85
CA LEU A 64 9.73 9.29 14.79
C LEU A 64 9.79 10.70 15.41
N LYS A 65 9.46 11.73 14.64
CA LYS A 65 9.34 13.09 15.16
C LYS A 65 8.20 13.23 16.19
N GLN A 66 7.04 12.61 15.93
CA GLN A 66 5.92 12.61 16.89
C GLN A 66 6.25 11.80 18.15
N MET A 67 7.05 10.74 18.03
CA MET A 67 7.56 9.97 19.18
C MET A 67 8.62 10.74 20.00
N GLY A 68 9.16 11.83 19.49
CA GLY A 68 10.21 12.61 20.15
C GLY A 68 11.61 12.01 20.02
N GLU A 69 11.81 11.14 19.03
CA GLU A 69 13.14 10.56 18.78
C GLU A 69 14.14 11.61 18.32
N THR A 70 15.36 11.49 18.78
CA THR A 70 16.43 12.44 18.49
C THR A 70 17.43 11.92 17.46
N GLU A 71 17.57 10.60 17.36
CA GLU A 71 18.42 9.90 16.39
C GLU A 71 17.63 8.80 15.70
N VAL A 72 17.94 8.57 14.42
CA VAL A 72 17.23 7.58 13.61
C VAL A 72 18.20 6.75 12.77
N PRO A 73 17.94 5.44 12.56
CA PRO A 73 18.74 4.62 11.66
C PRO A 73 18.53 5.05 10.22
N THR A 74 19.61 5.24 9.50
CA THR A 74 19.62 5.64 8.09
C THR A 74 20.53 4.76 7.26
N ILE A 75 20.24 4.69 5.97
CA ILE A 75 21.12 4.12 4.93
C ILE A 75 21.41 5.18 3.87
N ARG A 76 22.65 5.20 3.39
CA ARG A 76 23.05 6.13 2.33
C ARG A 76 22.88 5.50 0.95
N LEU A 77 22.19 6.23 0.07
CA LEU A 77 21.89 5.83 -1.30
C LEU A 77 22.66 6.69 -2.33
N ASP A 78 23.85 7.15 -1.96
CA ASP A 78 24.68 8.09 -2.73
C ASP A 78 25.26 7.51 -4.03
N HIS A 79 25.07 6.23 -4.28
CA HIS A 79 25.47 5.56 -5.51
C HIS A 79 24.59 5.95 -6.72
N MET A 80 23.41 6.54 -6.46
CA MET A 80 22.50 6.99 -7.49
C MET A 80 22.83 8.42 -7.95
N THR A 81 22.67 8.68 -9.25
CA THR A 81 22.59 10.06 -9.74
C THR A 81 21.31 10.73 -9.26
N ASP A 82 21.19 12.06 -9.37
CA ASP A 82 19.96 12.77 -8.99
C ASP A 82 18.73 12.29 -9.78
N GLU A 83 18.89 12.02 -11.08
CA GLU A 83 17.84 11.47 -11.92
C GLU A 83 17.42 10.06 -11.46
N GLN A 84 18.41 9.19 -11.20
CA GLN A 84 18.14 7.85 -10.67
C GLN A 84 17.43 7.88 -9.31
N ARG A 85 17.83 8.79 -8.42
CA ARG A 85 17.17 9.00 -7.12
C ARG A 85 15.71 9.38 -7.30
N ARG A 86 15.39 10.32 -8.19
CA ARG A 86 13.99 10.72 -8.48
C ARG A 86 13.18 9.55 -9.03
N ALA A 87 13.73 8.86 -10.00
CA ALA A 87 13.08 7.68 -10.58
C ALA A 87 12.85 6.58 -9.54
N TYR A 88 13.86 6.33 -8.69
CA TYR A 88 13.77 5.36 -7.60
C TYR A 88 12.67 5.73 -6.60
N THR A 89 12.59 6.99 -6.15
CA THR A 89 11.53 7.45 -5.24
C THR A 89 10.13 7.13 -5.78
N LEU A 90 9.89 7.39 -7.07
CA LEU A 90 8.60 7.09 -7.70
C LEU A 90 8.36 5.58 -7.85
N ALA A 91 9.38 4.84 -8.31
CA ALA A 91 9.29 3.39 -8.48
C ALA A 91 9.05 2.67 -7.14
N HIS A 92 9.78 3.06 -6.08
CA HIS A 92 9.62 2.53 -4.74
C HIS A 92 8.20 2.75 -4.20
N ASN A 93 7.68 3.97 -4.32
CA ASN A 93 6.29 4.27 -3.92
C ASN A 93 5.29 3.44 -4.73
N LYS A 94 5.47 3.33 -6.06
CA LYS A 94 4.55 2.59 -6.92
C LYS A 94 4.54 1.09 -6.61
N THR A 95 5.72 0.48 -6.43
CA THR A 95 5.81 -0.96 -6.12
C THR A 95 5.16 -1.29 -4.77
N THR A 96 5.31 -0.43 -3.76
CA THR A 96 4.65 -0.59 -2.46
C THR A 96 3.11 -0.57 -2.60
N MET A 97 2.57 0.26 -3.50
CA MET A 97 1.12 0.37 -3.74
C MET A 97 0.55 -0.75 -4.63
N SER A 98 1.40 -1.50 -5.32
CA SER A 98 0.97 -2.50 -6.30
C SER A 98 0.94 -3.93 -5.73
N SER A 99 1.33 -4.11 -4.46
CA SER A 99 1.23 -5.39 -3.76
C SER A 99 -0.15 -5.53 -3.10
N GLY A 100 -0.62 -6.77 -2.99
CA GLY A 100 -1.82 -7.14 -2.25
C GLY A 100 -1.51 -8.30 -1.32
N PHE A 101 -2.52 -8.79 -0.63
CA PHE A 101 -2.46 -9.97 0.23
C PHE A 101 -3.17 -11.13 -0.42
N ASP A 102 -2.70 -12.34 -0.16
CA ASP A 102 -3.50 -13.56 -0.25
C ASP A 102 -4.44 -13.55 0.95
N MET A 103 -5.73 -13.36 0.71
CA MET A 103 -6.70 -13.12 1.78
C MET A 103 -6.92 -14.34 2.67
N GLU A 104 -6.82 -15.55 2.13
CA GLU A 104 -6.94 -16.79 2.91
C GLU A 104 -5.76 -16.94 3.88
N LEU A 105 -4.55 -16.74 3.39
CA LEU A 105 -3.35 -16.78 4.21
C LEU A 105 -3.33 -15.64 5.24
N LEU A 106 -3.74 -14.43 4.84
CA LEU A 106 -3.82 -13.29 5.75
C LEU A 106 -4.75 -13.59 6.94
N ARG A 107 -5.94 -14.13 6.67
CA ARG A 107 -6.89 -14.49 7.72
C ARG A 107 -6.30 -15.52 8.69
N MET A 108 -5.69 -16.57 8.16
CA MET A 108 -5.05 -17.60 8.99
C MET A 108 -3.96 -17.04 9.90
N GLU A 109 -3.13 -16.14 9.39
CA GLU A 109 -2.06 -15.49 10.18
C GLU A 109 -2.65 -14.56 11.25
N LEU A 110 -3.68 -13.77 10.92
CA LEU A 110 -4.33 -12.87 11.88
C LEU A 110 -5.05 -13.65 13.00
N GLU A 111 -5.70 -14.77 12.68
CA GLU A 111 -6.32 -15.67 13.68
C GLU A 111 -5.29 -16.32 14.61
N ALA A 112 -4.07 -16.53 14.16
CA ALA A 112 -2.99 -17.11 14.95
C ALA A 112 -2.30 -16.10 15.89
N ILE A 113 -2.51 -14.79 15.69
CA ILE A 113 -1.94 -13.72 16.50
C ILE A 113 -2.92 -13.38 17.62
N GLU A 114 -2.64 -13.86 18.84
CA GLU A 114 -3.57 -13.71 19.99
C GLU A 114 -3.24 -12.54 20.92
N SER A 115 -1.99 -12.06 20.93
CA SER A 115 -1.48 -11.13 21.95
C SER A 115 -1.17 -9.73 21.46
N ILE A 116 -1.41 -9.46 20.16
CA ILE A 116 -1.12 -8.18 19.52
C ILE A 116 -2.39 -7.68 18.83
N GLU A 117 -2.78 -6.44 19.14
CA GLU A 117 -3.96 -5.82 18.54
C GLU A 117 -3.65 -5.39 17.09
N MET A 118 -4.03 -6.23 16.12
CA MET A 118 -3.71 -6.01 14.71
C MET A 118 -4.44 -4.80 14.10
N GLU A 119 -5.51 -4.33 14.73
CA GLU A 119 -6.21 -3.10 14.37
C GLU A 119 -5.32 -1.86 14.46
N ASP A 120 -4.39 -1.82 15.40
CA ASP A 120 -3.41 -0.72 15.55
C ASP A 120 -2.49 -0.57 14.32
N PHE A 121 -2.41 -1.61 13.49
CA PHE A 121 -1.62 -1.65 12.26
C PHE A 121 -2.47 -1.52 11.00
N GLY A 122 -3.78 -1.31 11.16
CA GLY A 122 -4.72 -1.09 10.07
C GLY A 122 -5.35 -2.37 9.51
N PHE A 123 -5.28 -3.50 10.24
CA PHE A 123 -6.04 -4.69 9.90
C PHE A 123 -7.35 -4.68 10.66
N THR A 124 -8.45 -4.56 9.94
CA THR A 124 -9.80 -4.57 10.53
C THR A 124 -10.50 -5.91 10.25
N MET A 125 -11.54 -6.22 11.03
CA MET A 125 -12.35 -7.41 10.76
C MET A 125 -13.04 -7.35 9.39
N ASP A 126 -13.29 -6.15 8.87
CA ASP A 126 -13.87 -5.96 7.53
C ASP A 126 -12.89 -6.37 6.43
N ASP A 127 -11.56 -6.22 6.67
CA ASP A 127 -10.53 -6.69 5.74
C ASP A 127 -10.48 -8.23 5.64
N LEU A 128 -11.08 -8.93 6.62
CA LEU A 128 -11.13 -10.40 6.68
C LEU A 128 -12.43 -10.96 6.12
N GLN A 129 -13.44 -10.12 5.90
CA GLN A 129 -14.66 -10.55 5.24
C GLN A 129 -14.33 -10.75 3.76
N GLU A 130 -14.48 -11.98 3.29
CA GLU A 130 -14.69 -12.19 1.85
C GLU A 130 -15.85 -11.27 1.49
N ASP A 131 -15.76 -10.55 0.35
CA ASP A 131 -16.93 -9.93 -0.22
C ASP A 131 -17.98 -11.03 -0.38
N GLU A 132 -18.74 -11.30 0.69
CA GLU A 132 -19.97 -12.07 0.59
C GLU A 132 -20.84 -11.25 -0.36
N PHE A 133 -20.82 -11.64 -1.63
CA PHE A 133 -21.87 -11.19 -2.53
C PHE A 133 -23.17 -11.58 -1.85
N PRO A 134 -24.03 -10.63 -1.47
CA PRO A 134 -25.29 -10.97 -0.86
C PRO A 134 -26.01 -11.95 -1.78
N ASP A 135 -26.34 -13.14 -1.26
CA ASP A 135 -27.04 -14.19 -1.98
C ASP A 135 -28.38 -13.71 -2.55
N GLU A 136 -28.89 -12.58 -2.05
CA GLU A 136 -30.07 -11.87 -2.56
C GLU A 136 -29.80 -10.37 -2.54
N LEU A 137 -29.81 -9.74 -3.72
CA LEU A 137 -29.87 -8.30 -3.85
C LEU A 137 -31.23 -7.84 -3.31
N ASP A 138 -31.26 -7.18 -2.16
CA ASP A 138 -32.47 -6.53 -1.66
C ASP A 138 -32.99 -5.54 -2.72
N ALA A 139 -34.13 -5.83 -3.27
CA ALA A 139 -34.75 -5.07 -4.36
C ALA A 139 -35.21 -3.65 -3.95
N GLU A 140 -34.92 -3.21 -2.74
CA GLU A 140 -35.24 -1.88 -2.21
C GLU A 140 -34.04 -0.90 -2.14
N ALA A 141 -32.91 -1.21 -2.79
CA ALA A 141 -31.79 -0.29 -2.86
C ALA A 141 -32.17 0.94 -3.71
N SER A 142 -31.98 2.12 -3.16
CA SER A 142 -32.29 3.42 -3.77
C SER A 142 -31.61 3.59 -5.15
N GLU A 143 -32.24 4.33 -6.07
CA GLU A 143 -31.87 4.56 -7.48
C GLU A 143 -30.44 5.12 -7.73
N ASP A 144 -29.65 5.37 -6.68
CA ASP A 144 -28.33 6.01 -6.76
C ASP A 144 -27.11 5.05 -6.61
N TYR A 145 -27.32 3.75 -6.48
CA TYR A 145 -26.20 2.82 -6.33
C TYR A 145 -25.64 2.35 -7.68
N LYS A 146 -24.35 2.64 -7.91
CA LYS A 146 -23.61 2.13 -9.06
C LYS A 146 -23.00 0.78 -8.71
N THR A 147 -23.59 -0.30 -9.15
CA THR A 147 -23.05 -1.65 -8.98
C THR A 147 -22.01 -1.95 -10.06
N ILE A 148 -20.86 -2.46 -9.66
CA ILE A 148 -19.79 -2.90 -10.58
C ILE A 148 -19.59 -4.40 -10.38
N VAL A 149 -19.83 -5.19 -11.44
CA VAL A 149 -19.54 -6.62 -11.47
C VAL A 149 -18.23 -6.83 -12.22
N LYS A 150 -17.26 -7.53 -11.59
CA LYS A 150 -15.96 -7.84 -12.18
C LYS A 150 -15.85 -9.32 -12.45
N PHE A 151 -15.57 -9.69 -13.71
CA PHE A 151 -15.20 -11.05 -14.09
C PHE A 151 -13.70 -11.09 -14.37
N THR A 152 -13.03 -12.13 -13.88
CA THR A 152 -11.62 -12.38 -14.15
C THR A 152 -11.49 -13.70 -14.91
N PHE A 153 -10.72 -13.71 -15.98
CA PHE A 153 -10.46 -14.89 -16.80
C PHE A 153 -8.96 -15.17 -16.79
N ASP A 154 -8.60 -16.44 -16.63
CA ASP A 154 -7.20 -16.87 -16.57
C ASP A 154 -6.48 -16.75 -17.91
N ASP A 155 -7.23 -16.76 -19.00
CA ASP A 155 -6.71 -16.63 -20.34
C ASP A 155 -7.71 -15.95 -21.31
N TYR A 156 -7.16 -15.37 -22.37
CA TYR A 156 -7.96 -14.71 -23.41
C TYR A 156 -8.92 -15.65 -24.14
N LYS A 157 -8.58 -16.94 -24.29
CA LYS A 157 -9.41 -17.90 -25.00
C LYS A 157 -10.71 -18.17 -24.26
N THR A 158 -10.64 -18.28 -22.94
CA THR A 158 -11.81 -18.45 -22.06
C THR A 158 -12.70 -17.21 -22.10
N TYR A 159 -12.11 -16.00 -22.03
CA TYR A 159 -12.85 -14.75 -22.21
C TYR A 159 -13.53 -14.69 -23.58
N ALA A 160 -12.81 -14.91 -24.68
CA ALA A 160 -13.34 -14.83 -26.05
C ALA A 160 -14.50 -15.79 -26.29
N ALA A 161 -14.53 -16.93 -25.61
CA ALA A 161 -15.61 -17.91 -25.74
C ALA A 161 -16.96 -17.42 -25.16
N VAL A 162 -16.94 -16.42 -24.28
CA VAL A 162 -18.14 -15.89 -23.60
C VAL A 162 -18.37 -14.39 -23.85
N GLU A 163 -17.47 -13.71 -24.54
CA GLU A 163 -17.49 -12.26 -24.77
C GLU A 163 -18.83 -11.76 -25.35
N ASP A 164 -19.31 -12.43 -26.40
CA ASP A 164 -20.56 -12.01 -27.07
C ASP A 164 -21.77 -12.16 -26.15
N ARG A 165 -21.82 -13.23 -25.34
CA ARG A 165 -22.89 -13.46 -24.36
C ARG A 165 -22.85 -12.44 -23.24
N MET A 166 -21.65 -12.02 -22.82
CA MET A 166 -21.51 -10.98 -21.80
C MET A 166 -21.92 -9.62 -22.31
N LYS A 167 -21.64 -9.31 -23.57
CA LYS A 167 -22.11 -8.07 -24.23
C LYS A 167 -23.64 -8.06 -24.37
N GLU A 168 -24.22 -9.17 -24.84
CA GLU A 168 -25.67 -9.33 -24.98
C GLU A 168 -26.37 -9.14 -23.62
N PHE A 169 -25.84 -9.76 -22.55
CA PHE A 169 -26.36 -9.59 -21.21
C PHE A 169 -26.21 -8.14 -20.69
N ALA A 170 -25.07 -7.52 -20.91
CA ALA A 170 -24.86 -6.12 -20.52
C ALA A 170 -25.88 -5.17 -21.20
N ASP A 171 -26.14 -5.38 -22.49
CA ASP A 171 -27.13 -4.60 -23.26
C ASP A 171 -28.56 -4.85 -22.76
N GLU A 172 -28.90 -6.09 -22.45
CA GLU A 172 -30.22 -6.49 -21.94
C GLU A 172 -30.56 -5.81 -20.60
N VAL A 173 -29.55 -5.72 -19.69
CA VAL A 173 -29.74 -5.10 -18.37
C VAL A 173 -29.37 -3.61 -18.33
N GLY A 174 -29.04 -3.00 -19.47
CA GLY A 174 -28.65 -1.59 -19.56
C GLY A 174 -27.33 -1.25 -18.91
N ALA A 175 -26.43 -2.24 -18.74
CA ALA A 175 -25.14 -2.08 -18.11
C ALA A 175 -24.05 -1.71 -19.13
N LYS A 176 -22.99 -1.03 -18.68
CA LYS A 176 -21.82 -0.72 -19.50
C LYS A 176 -20.72 -1.74 -19.26
N MET A 177 -20.38 -2.50 -20.28
CA MET A 177 -19.22 -3.40 -20.24
C MET A 177 -17.92 -2.64 -20.56
N THR A 178 -16.88 -2.88 -19.75
CA THR A 178 -15.52 -2.39 -20.00
C THR A 178 -14.56 -3.56 -19.85
N VAL A 179 -13.67 -3.75 -20.83
CA VAL A 179 -12.65 -4.80 -20.81
C VAL A 179 -11.29 -4.14 -20.64
N SER A 180 -10.51 -4.62 -19.66
CA SER A 180 -9.12 -4.23 -19.47
C SER A 180 -8.27 -5.50 -19.51
N GLY A 181 -7.27 -5.54 -20.40
CA GLY A 181 -6.27 -6.59 -20.43
C GLY A 181 -4.94 -6.07 -19.87
N THR A 182 -4.16 -6.94 -19.24
CA THR A 182 -2.75 -6.71 -18.89
C THR A 182 -1.87 -7.28 -19.98
#